data_93d8855cd8441e59f8061479d4a12d14
#
_entry.id   93d8855cd8441e59f8061479d4a12d14
#
_cell.length_a   1.000
_cell.length_b   1.000
_cell.length_c   1.000
_cell.angle_alpha   90.00
_cell.angle_beta   90.00
_cell.angle_gamma   90.00
#
_symmetry.space_group_name_H-M   'P 1'
#
loop_
_entity.id
_entity.type
_entity.pdbx_description
1 polymer ?
#
loop_
_entity_poly.entity_id
_entity_poly.type
_entity_poly.pdbx_seq_one_letter_code
_entity_poly.pdbx_strand_id
1 'polypeptide(L)'
;MSVLDGIRVIELASERIAFAGKLLGDMGADVILLEPVQGEPSRSYPPYVDDEPGDNRSLYFMHYNTSKRSVILDLDTKPGRTAFKKLIATSDILLESEPIDRLSALNLDYDNLIKIQPSLIHVAVTPYGRSEALSDLPVTDLTLMASAGPPWSCGYDDHSLPPVRGWGQQGYHTGCHYAFMSILTALLHRNGSGQGQFIDISMTAALNVTTEAGTYAWLVSGATVQRQTGRHAAVKPTGESQVRCADGRYVNTGVPPRFPEEFKKLLDWFKHIGLADDFPETVFLEMGATWEGPFDLSKIGEDDAITAIFSAGRQALIIIAQTISAYDFFIGCQNAGLSVGIIYSPEEAFEDEHFKARGFPVEVVHDDLERTVTYPGAPYQLPASPWSISRRAPHLGEHSHEVLAQLE
;
A
#
# COMPACT_ATOMS: atom_id res chain seq x y z
N MET A 1 8.54 24.27 7.45
CA MET A 1 7.11 24.34 7.09
C MET A 1 6.79 23.06 6.31
N SER A 2 5.85 22.28 6.79
CA SER A 2 5.41 21.05 6.13
C SER A 2 4.48 21.38 4.95
N VAL A 3 4.25 20.40 4.04
CA VAL A 3 3.43 20.62 2.83
C VAL A 3 1.99 21.05 3.16
N LEU A 4 1.40 20.48 4.23
CA LEU A 4 0.02 20.71 4.64
C LEU A 4 -0.09 21.57 5.91
N ASP A 5 0.97 22.33 6.23
CA ASP A 5 0.97 23.26 7.35
C ASP A 5 -0.17 24.29 7.19
N GLY A 6 -0.99 24.45 8.24
CA GLY A 6 -2.17 25.31 8.23
C GLY A 6 -3.46 24.65 7.70
N ILE A 7 -3.40 23.39 7.22
CA ILE A 7 -4.60 22.63 6.82
C ILE A 7 -5.14 21.87 8.04
N ARG A 8 -6.42 22.07 8.35
CA ARG A 8 -7.12 21.34 9.43
C ARG A 8 -8.06 20.30 8.88
N VAL A 9 -7.93 19.08 9.39
CA VAL A 9 -8.73 17.90 9.02
C VAL A 9 -9.55 17.44 10.22
N ILE A 10 -10.84 17.27 10.04
CA ILE A 10 -11.70 16.51 10.95
C ILE A 10 -11.83 15.10 10.38
N GLU A 11 -11.39 14.12 11.15
CA GLU A 11 -11.53 12.69 10.81
C GLU A 11 -12.55 12.06 11.74
N LEU A 12 -13.65 11.53 11.20
CA LEU A 12 -14.55 10.67 11.98
C LEU A 12 -13.91 9.30 12.11
N ALA A 13 -13.59 8.91 13.34
CA ALA A 13 -12.75 7.76 13.64
C ALA A 13 -13.28 6.46 13.01
N SER A 14 -12.47 5.82 12.18
CA SER A 14 -12.75 4.53 11.56
C SER A 14 -11.45 3.89 11.05
N GLU A 15 -11.27 2.59 11.28
CA GLU A 15 -10.14 1.82 10.75
C GLU A 15 -10.00 1.94 9.22
N ARG A 16 -11.12 2.14 8.51
CA ARG A 16 -11.18 2.20 7.05
C ARG A 16 -10.45 3.41 6.46
N ILE A 17 -10.36 4.50 7.22
CA ILE A 17 -9.80 5.78 6.74
C ILE A 17 -8.59 6.25 7.57
N ALA A 18 -8.28 5.54 8.65
CA ALA A 18 -7.22 5.94 9.58
C ALA A 18 -5.88 6.18 8.87
N PHE A 19 -5.57 5.39 7.83
CA PHE A 19 -4.34 5.57 7.06
C PHE A 19 -4.33 6.86 6.23
N ALA A 20 -5.47 7.30 5.70
CA ALA A 20 -5.56 8.58 4.99
C ALA A 20 -5.30 9.76 5.94
N GLY A 21 -5.91 9.73 7.13
CA GLY A 21 -5.64 10.72 8.16
C GLY A 21 -4.19 10.73 8.64
N LYS A 22 -3.58 9.54 8.79
CA LYS A 22 -2.14 9.43 9.07
C LYS A 22 -1.30 10.11 7.99
N LEU A 23 -1.54 9.83 6.72
CA LEU A 23 -0.80 10.44 5.61
C LEU A 23 -0.91 11.98 5.62
N LEU A 24 -2.10 12.51 5.91
CA LEU A 24 -2.31 13.95 6.03
C LEU A 24 -1.57 14.54 7.23
N GLY A 25 -1.66 13.90 8.40
CA GLY A 25 -1.00 14.33 9.63
C GLY A 25 0.52 14.29 9.54
N ASP A 26 1.08 13.21 8.98
CA ASP A 26 2.52 13.06 8.79
C ASP A 26 3.08 14.03 7.72
N MET A 27 2.22 14.60 6.87
CA MET A 27 2.54 15.69 5.93
C MET A 27 2.30 17.10 6.54
N GLY A 28 1.94 17.17 7.82
CA GLY A 28 1.84 18.40 8.59
C GLY A 28 0.46 18.99 8.76
N ALA A 29 -0.61 18.32 8.32
CA ALA A 29 -1.97 18.74 8.60
C ALA A 29 -2.32 18.58 10.09
N ASP A 30 -3.15 19.48 10.61
CA ASP A 30 -3.73 19.38 11.95
C ASP A 30 -4.92 18.42 11.91
N VAL A 31 -4.68 17.13 12.12
CA VAL A 31 -5.71 16.09 12.07
C VAL A 31 -6.35 15.89 13.43
N ILE A 32 -7.63 16.22 13.54
CA ILE A 32 -8.46 16.01 14.73
C ILE A 32 -9.28 14.75 14.52
N LEU A 33 -8.91 13.67 15.22
CA LEU A 33 -9.61 12.40 15.26
C LEU A 33 -10.78 12.49 16.23
N LEU A 34 -12.00 12.54 15.71
CA LEU A 34 -13.22 12.54 16.52
C LEU A 34 -13.65 11.13 16.82
N GLU A 35 -13.72 10.80 18.11
CA GLU A 35 -14.04 9.47 18.59
C GLU A 35 -15.32 9.46 19.42
N PRO A 36 -16.09 8.36 19.40
CA PRO A 36 -17.18 8.15 20.36
C PRO A 36 -16.62 8.01 21.78
N VAL A 37 -17.50 8.08 22.79
CA VAL A 37 -17.12 8.05 24.22
C VAL A 37 -16.29 6.81 24.60
N GLN A 38 -16.57 5.68 23.96
CA GLN A 38 -15.87 4.41 24.19
C GLN A 38 -14.60 4.24 23.33
N GLY A 39 -14.26 5.22 22.50
CA GLY A 39 -13.15 5.16 21.56
C GLY A 39 -13.48 4.38 20.29
N GLU A 40 -12.57 4.44 19.33
CA GLU A 40 -12.63 3.70 18.07
C GLU A 40 -12.24 2.22 18.32
N PRO A 41 -12.95 1.22 17.74
CA PRO A 41 -12.72 -0.20 18.01
C PRO A 41 -11.28 -0.69 17.82
N SER A 42 -10.51 -0.13 16.90
CA SER A 42 -9.13 -0.54 16.65
C SER A 42 -8.18 -0.26 17.82
N ARG A 43 -8.59 0.54 18.81
CA ARG A 43 -7.83 0.72 20.07
C ARG A 43 -7.65 -0.58 20.84
N SER A 44 -8.51 -1.56 20.60
CA SER A 44 -8.46 -2.89 21.24
C SER A 44 -8.04 -4.02 20.30
N TYR A 45 -7.50 -3.70 19.10
CA TYR A 45 -7.02 -4.73 18.18
C TYR A 45 -5.60 -5.21 18.52
N PRO A 46 -5.37 -6.53 18.49
CA PRO A 46 -4.01 -7.07 18.57
C PRO A 46 -3.19 -6.75 17.29
N PRO A 47 -1.85 -6.88 17.34
CA PRO A 47 -1.05 -7.22 18.52
C PRO A 47 -0.90 -6.05 19.48
N TYR A 48 -0.45 -6.36 20.71
CA TYR A 48 -0.32 -5.36 21.77
C TYR A 48 1.15 -5.13 22.14
N VAL A 49 1.42 -3.99 22.72
CA VAL A 49 2.72 -3.66 23.31
C VAL A 49 3.06 -4.72 24.37
N ASP A 50 4.22 -5.39 24.22
CA ASP A 50 4.72 -6.45 25.11
C ASP A 50 3.75 -7.63 25.26
N ASP A 51 2.90 -7.88 24.24
CA ASP A 51 1.83 -8.89 24.20
C ASP A 51 0.78 -8.77 25.34
N GLU A 52 0.68 -7.61 25.99
CA GLU A 52 -0.24 -7.35 27.07
C GLU A 52 -1.42 -6.48 26.59
N PRO A 53 -2.67 -7.01 26.58
CA PRO A 53 -3.85 -6.21 26.31
C PRO A 53 -4.03 -5.08 27.33
N GLY A 54 -4.52 -3.94 26.87
CA GLY A 54 -4.79 -2.81 27.75
C GLY A 54 -5.08 -1.53 26.98
N ASP A 55 -5.47 -0.49 27.71
CA ASP A 55 -5.72 0.82 27.14
C ASP A 55 -4.44 1.36 26.49
N ASN A 56 -4.59 1.92 25.29
CA ASN A 56 -3.50 2.50 24.50
C ASN A 56 -2.33 1.54 24.19
N ARG A 57 -2.58 0.22 24.13
CA ARG A 57 -1.55 -0.80 23.87
C ARG A 57 -1.69 -1.47 22.49
N SER A 58 -2.71 -1.15 21.69
CA SER A 58 -2.89 -1.67 20.35
C SER A 58 -1.80 -1.12 19.40
N LEU A 59 -0.91 -1.98 18.92
CA LEU A 59 0.10 -1.61 17.92
C LEU A 59 -0.57 -1.24 16.58
N TYR A 60 -1.74 -1.83 16.29
CA TYR A 60 -2.55 -1.46 15.13
C TYR A 60 -2.97 0.01 15.21
N PHE A 61 -3.60 0.41 16.33
CA PHE A 61 -4.02 1.80 16.51
C PHE A 61 -2.83 2.77 16.50
N MET A 62 -1.74 2.41 17.18
CA MET A 62 -0.51 3.21 17.21
C MET A 62 0.04 3.46 15.81
N HIS A 63 0.06 2.44 14.95
CA HIS A 63 0.58 2.55 13.58
C HIS A 63 -0.24 3.52 12.73
N TYR A 64 -1.58 3.44 12.81
CA TYR A 64 -2.48 4.18 11.91
C TYR A 64 -2.85 5.59 12.38
N ASN A 65 -2.51 5.95 13.62
CA ASN A 65 -2.98 7.20 14.21
C ASN A 65 -1.87 8.14 14.69
N THR A 66 -0.65 7.99 14.15
CA THR A 66 0.44 8.96 14.38
C THR A 66 0.05 10.36 13.89
N SER A 67 0.65 11.38 14.50
CA SER A 67 0.48 12.80 14.15
C SER A 67 -0.95 13.36 14.29
N LYS A 68 -1.87 12.60 14.92
CA LYS A 68 -3.26 13.02 15.15
C LYS A 68 -3.48 13.54 16.58
N ARG A 69 -4.58 14.27 16.78
CA ARG A 69 -5.11 14.71 18.07
C ARG A 69 -6.47 14.07 18.30
N SER A 70 -6.66 13.31 19.40
CA SER A 70 -7.93 12.66 19.74
C SER A 70 -8.85 13.59 20.53
N VAL A 71 -10.12 13.64 20.12
CA VAL A 71 -11.19 14.37 20.78
C VAL A 71 -12.41 13.46 20.91
N ILE A 72 -12.93 13.30 22.12
CA ILE A 72 -14.19 12.60 22.35
C ILE A 72 -15.34 13.53 22.01
N LEU A 73 -16.20 13.10 21.07
CA LEU A 73 -17.37 13.87 20.67
C LEU A 73 -18.55 12.95 20.29
N ASP A 74 -19.63 13.02 21.05
CA ASP A 74 -20.84 12.23 20.80
C ASP A 74 -21.79 12.99 19.83
N LEU A 75 -21.81 12.60 18.56
CA LEU A 75 -22.66 13.17 17.53
C LEU A 75 -24.16 12.85 17.71
N ASP A 76 -24.52 11.88 18.53
CA ASP A 76 -25.92 11.57 18.82
C ASP A 76 -26.56 12.59 19.78
N THR A 77 -25.72 13.35 20.46
CA THR A 77 -26.19 14.44 21.34
C THR A 77 -26.27 15.78 20.64
N LYS A 78 -27.20 16.64 21.06
CA LYS A 78 -27.29 18.01 20.54
C LYS A 78 -26.03 18.84 20.84
N PRO A 79 -25.44 18.80 22.06
CA PRO A 79 -24.18 19.49 22.33
C PRO A 79 -23.04 19.03 21.41
N GLY A 80 -22.90 17.70 21.20
CA GLY A 80 -21.88 17.16 20.31
C GLY A 80 -22.03 17.65 18.89
N ARG A 81 -23.24 17.62 18.32
CA ARG A 81 -23.48 18.20 16.98
C ARG A 81 -23.19 19.69 16.91
N THR A 82 -23.46 20.44 17.97
CA THR A 82 -23.14 21.87 18.02
C THR A 82 -21.63 22.09 18.01
N ALA A 83 -20.88 21.34 18.81
CA ALA A 83 -19.43 21.41 18.82
C ALA A 83 -18.82 20.96 17.48
N PHE A 84 -19.35 19.89 16.88
CA PHE A 84 -18.92 19.44 15.55
C PHE A 84 -19.09 20.54 14.49
N LYS A 85 -20.24 21.21 14.44
CA LYS A 85 -20.46 22.31 13.50
C LYS A 85 -19.50 23.48 13.71
N LYS A 86 -19.14 23.77 14.95
CA LYS A 86 -18.11 24.79 15.26
C LYS A 86 -16.72 24.34 14.78
N LEU A 87 -16.35 23.06 14.95
CA LEU A 87 -15.11 22.51 14.42
C LEU A 87 -15.07 22.60 12.89
N ILE A 88 -16.14 22.21 12.20
CA ILE A 88 -16.24 22.30 10.74
C ILE A 88 -16.07 23.74 10.24
N ALA A 89 -16.61 24.72 10.94
CA ALA A 89 -16.48 26.13 10.56
C ALA A 89 -15.02 26.63 10.48
N THR A 90 -14.09 25.93 11.14
CA THR A 90 -12.66 26.25 11.17
C THR A 90 -11.79 25.18 10.48
N SER A 91 -12.39 24.27 9.72
CA SER A 91 -11.71 23.15 9.13
C SER A 91 -11.72 23.22 7.61
N ASP A 92 -10.71 22.62 7.00
CA ASP A 92 -10.53 22.55 5.56
C ASP A 92 -11.12 21.28 4.97
N ILE A 93 -11.02 20.17 5.73
CA ILE A 93 -11.36 18.84 5.28
C ILE A 93 -12.19 18.12 6.34
N LEU A 94 -13.26 17.44 5.91
CA LEU A 94 -13.96 16.41 6.65
C LEU A 94 -13.66 15.07 5.97
N LEU A 95 -13.09 14.12 6.69
CA LEU A 95 -12.80 12.76 6.24
C LEU A 95 -13.65 11.77 7.03
N GLU A 96 -14.43 10.93 6.32
CA GLU A 96 -15.37 10.03 6.98
C GLU A 96 -15.58 8.71 6.21
N SER A 97 -16.08 7.69 6.91
CA SER A 97 -16.50 6.39 6.37
C SER A 97 -17.82 5.92 6.99
N GLU A 98 -18.70 6.89 7.23
CA GLU A 98 -20.00 6.65 7.86
C GLU A 98 -20.98 5.93 6.91
N PRO A 99 -21.98 5.21 7.43
CA PRO A 99 -23.10 4.73 6.63
C PRO A 99 -23.80 5.86 5.86
N ILE A 100 -24.40 5.53 4.71
CA ILE A 100 -24.88 6.52 3.74
C ILE A 100 -25.83 7.57 4.36
N ASP A 101 -26.75 7.17 5.22
CA ASP A 101 -27.76 8.04 5.80
C ASP A 101 -27.39 8.62 7.18
N ARG A 102 -26.23 8.21 7.73
CA ARG A 102 -25.85 8.58 9.10
C ARG A 102 -25.72 10.09 9.28
N LEU A 103 -24.94 10.74 8.44
CA LEU A 103 -24.73 12.19 8.55
C LEU A 103 -25.96 12.99 8.14
N SER A 104 -26.72 12.54 7.13
CA SER A 104 -27.96 13.22 6.71
C SER A 104 -29.02 13.17 7.81
N ALA A 105 -29.20 12.04 8.50
CA ALA A 105 -30.10 11.92 9.64
C ALA A 105 -29.76 12.89 10.78
N LEU A 106 -28.49 13.27 10.91
CA LEU A 106 -28.04 14.24 11.91
C LEU A 106 -28.00 15.69 11.40
N ASN A 107 -28.38 15.95 10.14
CA ASN A 107 -28.20 17.23 9.44
C ASN A 107 -26.71 17.69 9.43
N LEU A 108 -25.81 16.73 9.18
CA LEU A 108 -24.35 16.89 9.09
C LEU A 108 -23.82 16.42 7.72
N ASP A 109 -24.70 16.24 6.73
CA ASP A 109 -24.35 15.95 5.34
C ASP A 109 -23.68 17.16 4.66
N TYR A 110 -23.09 16.92 3.49
CA TYR A 110 -22.36 17.93 2.73
C TYR A 110 -23.21 19.20 2.49
N ASP A 111 -24.46 19.06 2.07
CA ASP A 111 -25.34 20.20 1.75
C ASP A 111 -25.65 21.11 2.96
N ASN A 112 -25.61 20.55 4.14
CA ASN A 112 -25.74 21.31 5.39
C ASN A 112 -24.41 21.90 5.85
N LEU A 113 -23.30 21.19 5.69
CA LEU A 113 -21.99 21.64 6.14
C LEU A 113 -21.40 22.75 5.27
N ILE A 114 -21.60 22.74 3.96
CA ILE A 114 -21.13 23.82 3.06
C ILE A 114 -21.79 25.18 3.33
N LYS A 115 -22.96 25.21 3.98
CA LYS A 115 -23.59 26.45 4.45
C LYS A 115 -22.81 27.09 5.60
N ILE A 116 -22.06 26.28 6.35
CA ILE A 116 -21.23 26.72 7.48
C ILE A 116 -19.80 27.01 6.97
N GLN A 117 -19.28 26.16 6.11
CA GLN A 117 -17.92 26.26 5.55
C GLN A 117 -17.95 26.03 4.02
N PRO A 118 -18.12 27.09 3.22
CA PRO A 118 -18.26 26.95 1.76
C PRO A 118 -17.02 26.39 1.06
N SER A 119 -15.86 26.48 1.67
CA SER A 119 -14.60 25.93 1.15
C SER A 119 -14.27 24.52 1.68
N LEU A 120 -15.19 23.88 2.38
CA LEU A 120 -15.01 22.53 2.93
C LEU A 120 -14.83 21.48 1.82
N ILE A 121 -13.80 20.68 1.95
CA ILE A 121 -13.62 19.46 1.19
C ILE A 121 -14.14 18.30 2.04
N HIS A 122 -15.30 17.74 1.69
CA HIS A 122 -15.91 16.62 2.39
C HIS A 122 -15.60 15.33 1.64
N VAL A 123 -14.90 14.41 2.28
CA VAL A 123 -14.40 13.17 1.67
C VAL A 123 -15.03 11.95 2.34
N ALA A 124 -15.87 11.27 1.61
CA ALA A 124 -16.45 9.99 2.01
C ALA A 124 -15.67 8.84 1.37
N VAL A 125 -15.11 7.95 2.18
CA VAL A 125 -14.36 6.78 1.72
C VAL A 125 -15.09 5.53 2.21
N THR A 126 -15.86 4.91 1.34
CA THR A 126 -16.75 3.81 1.73
C THR A 126 -16.48 2.56 0.89
N PRO A 127 -16.89 1.38 1.34
CA PRO A 127 -16.64 0.13 0.63
C PRO A 127 -17.06 0.14 -0.85
N TYR A 128 -18.25 0.65 -1.14
CA TYR A 128 -18.86 0.61 -2.48
C TYR A 128 -19.16 2.00 -3.05
N GLY A 129 -18.74 3.07 -2.38
CA GLY A 129 -19.17 4.44 -2.70
C GLY A 129 -20.57 4.74 -2.17
N ARG A 130 -21.06 5.94 -2.46
CA ARG A 130 -22.37 6.44 -2.03
C ARG A 130 -23.52 6.04 -2.96
N SER A 131 -23.33 5.01 -3.83
CA SER A 131 -24.45 4.49 -4.64
C SER A 131 -25.38 3.62 -3.81
N GLU A 132 -26.67 3.75 -4.03
CA GLU A 132 -27.74 3.16 -3.21
C GLU A 132 -27.74 1.62 -3.14
N ALA A 133 -27.18 0.92 -4.13
CA ALA A 133 -27.36 -0.51 -4.27
C ALA A 133 -26.62 -1.40 -3.24
N LEU A 134 -25.45 -0.97 -2.76
CA LEU A 134 -24.57 -1.80 -1.94
C LEU A 134 -23.98 -1.08 -0.71
N SER A 135 -24.34 0.16 -0.49
CA SER A 135 -23.66 1.07 0.45
C SER A 135 -23.60 0.58 1.91
N ASP A 136 -24.61 -0.18 2.35
CA ASP A 136 -24.77 -0.61 3.74
C ASP A 136 -24.43 -2.07 3.99
N LEU A 137 -23.88 -2.76 2.99
CA LEU A 137 -23.47 -4.15 3.19
C LEU A 137 -22.28 -4.23 4.16
N PRO A 138 -22.31 -5.17 5.12
CA PRO A 138 -21.19 -5.38 6.02
C PRO A 138 -19.99 -5.92 5.25
N VAL A 139 -18.83 -5.29 5.47
CA VAL A 139 -17.58 -5.67 4.82
C VAL A 139 -16.43 -5.68 5.81
N THR A 140 -15.47 -6.53 5.51
CA THR A 140 -14.12 -6.51 6.08
C THR A 140 -13.13 -6.25 4.93
N ASP A 141 -11.88 -5.94 5.23
CA ASP A 141 -10.84 -5.81 4.21
C ASP A 141 -10.74 -7.07 3.31
N LEU A 142 -10.87 -8.26 3.92
CA LEU A 142 -10.85 -9.53 3.18
C LEU A 142 -11.99 -9.64 2.17
N THR A 143 -13.23 -9.35 2.58
CA THR A 143 -14.40 -9.45 1.70
C THR A 143 -14.41 -8.35 0.63
N LEU A 144 -13.88 -7.18 0.95
CA LEU A 144 -13.67 -6.07 0.02
C LEU A 144 -12.67 -6.45 -1.09
N MET A 145 -11.52 -6.99 -0.70
CA MET A 145 -10.52 -7.52 -1.64
C MET A 145 -11.12 -8.59 -2.56
N ALA A 146 -11.90 -9.51 -2.00
CA ALA A 146 -12.53 -10.59 -2.77
C ALA A 146 -13.52 -10.05 -3.82
N SER A 147 -14.36 -9.08 -3.43
CA SER A 147 -15.36 -8.50 -4.36
C SER A 147 -14.75 -7.60 -5.43
N ALA A 148 -13.57 -7.02 -5.17
CA ALA A 148 -12.88 -6.13 -6.09
C ALA A 148 -11.98 -6.84 -7.12
N GLY A 149 -11.63 -8.11 -6.90
CA GLY A 149 -10.92 -8.94 -7.87
C GLY A 149 -9.46 -9.30 -7.59
N PRO A 150 -8.63 -8.56 -6.83
CA PRO A 150 -7.21 -8.88 -6.68
C PRO A 150 -6.90 -10.35 -6.32
N PRO A 151 -7.60 -11.03 -5.41
CA PRO A 151 -7.35 -12.42 -5.07
C PRO A 151 -7.53 -13.40 -6.24
N TRP A 152 -8.34 -13.06 -7.25
CA TRP A 152 -8.51 -13.92 -8.43
C TRP A 152 -7.16 -14.22 -9.11
N SER A 153 -6.28 -13.25 -9.16
CA SER A 153 -4.97 -13.35 -9.79
C SER A 153 -3.87 -13.87 -8.87
N CYS A 154 -4.19 -14.23 -7.61
CA CYS A 154 -3.22 -14.67 -6.61
C CYS A 154 -3.55 -16.10 -6.11
N GLY A 155 -2.54 -16.96 -6.03
CA GLY A 155 -2.73 -18.33 -5.51
C GLY A 155 -1.86 -19.37 -6.18
N TYR A 156 -2.44 -20.54 -6.43
CA TYR A 156 -1.76 -21.74 -6.84
C TYR A 156 -2.08 -22.16 -8.27
N ASP A 157 -1.19 -22.93 -8.91
CA ASP A 157 -1.46 -23.61 -10.19
C ASP A 157 -2.59 -24.63 -10.03
N ASP A 158 -2.70 -25.26 -8.86
CA ASP A 158 -3.85 -26.10 -8.52
C ASP A 158 -5.07 -25.22 -8.18
N HIS A 159 -5.94 -25.04 -9.16
CA HIS A 159 -7.15 -24.23 -9.03
C HIS A 159 -8.24 -24.85 -8.17
N SER A 160 -8.08 -26.10 -7.69
CA SER A 160 -8.94 -26.68 -6.65
C SER A 160 -8.68 -26.03 -5.28
N LEU A 161 -7.51 -25.45 -5.07
CA LEU A 161 -7.18 -24.65 -3.89
C LEU A 161 -7.76 -23.24 -4.01
N PRO A 162 -8.16 -22.62 -2.88
CA PRO A 162 -8.72 -21.28 -2.92
C PRO A 162 -7.68 -20.23 -3.33
N PRO A 163 -8.10 -19.09 -3.91
CA PRO A 163 -7.27 -17.91 -4.08
C PRO A 163 -6.66 -17.44 -2.74
N VAL A 164 -5.54 -16.75 -2.81
CA VAL A 164 -4.87 -16.16 -1.65
C VAL A 164 -4.82 -14.64 -1.76
N ARG A 165 -4.65 -13.97 -0.65
CA ARG A 165 -4.31 -12.54 -0.59
C ARG A 165 -3.09 -12.30 0.26
N GLY A 166 -2.45 -11.14 0.09
CA GLY A 166 -1.40 -10.69 0.99
C GLY A 166 -1.95 -10.35 2.39
N TRP A 167 -1.08 -10.28 3.37
CA TRP A 167 -1.36 -9.83 4.72
C TRP A 167 -1.60 -8.30 4.76
N GLY A 168 -2.25 -7.83 5.82
CA GLY A 168 -2.51 -6.41 6.08
C GLY A 168 -3.83 -5.90 5.50
N GLN A 169 -4.09 -4.62 5.69
CA GLN A 169 -5.32 -3.93 5.30
C GLN A 169 -5.17 -3.31 3.89
N GLN A 170 -4.84 -4.14 2.90
CA GLN A 170 -4.51 -3.68 1.55
C GLN A 170 -5.68 -2.96 0.85
N GLY A 171 -6.91 -3.40 1.12
CA GLY A 171 -8.11 -2.77 0.59
C GLY A 171 -8.32 -1.37 1.15
N TYR A 172 -8.23 -1.24 2.46
CA TYR A 172 -8.34 0.05 3.14
C TYR A 172 -7.20 1.00 2.74
N HIS A 173 -5.96 0.50 2.68
CA HIS A 173 -4.82 1.29 2.21
C HIS A 173 -5.02 1.83 0.79
N THR A 174 -5.50 1.01 -0.13
CA THR A 174 -5.74 1.45 -1.51
C THR A 174 -6.80 2.54 -1.57
N GLY A 175 -7.92 2.37 -0.86
CA GLY A 175 -8.93 3.43 -0.72
C GLY A 175 -8.37 4.72 -0.13
N CYS A 176 -7.54 4.60 0.92
CA CYS A 176 -6.89 5.74 1.56
C CYS A 176 -5.89 6.47 0.65
N HIS A 177 -5.15 5.77 -0.21
CA HIS A 177 -4.28 6.42 -1.20
C HIS A 177 -5.08 7.25 -2.20
N TYR A 178 -6.20 6.73 -2.71
CA TYR A 178 -7.08 7.50 -3.58
C TYR A 178 -7.73 8.69 -2.85
N ALA A 179 -8.09 8.53 -1.57
CA ALA A 179 -8.56 9.63 -0.74
C ALA A 179 -7.49 10.73 -0.62
N PHE A 180 -6.27 10.35 -0.26
CA PHE A 180 -5.16 11.29 -0.13
C PHE A 180 -4.88 12.05 -1.43
N MET A 181 -4.78 11.36 -2.58
CA MET A 181 -4.59 11.99 -3.89
C MET A 181 -5.74 12.94 -4.26
N SER A 182 -6.98 12.52 -4.02
CA SER A 182 -8.17 13.33 -4.33
C SER A 182 -8.24 14.57 -3.45
N ILE A 183 -7.87 14.46 -2.17
CA ILE A 183 -7.78 15.59 -1.23
C ILE A 183 -6.76 16.61 -1.73
N LEU A 184 -5.55 16.20 -2.10
CA LEU A 184 -4.52 17.11 -2.62
C LEU A 184 -4.98 17.81 -3.91
N THR A 185 -5.67 17.07 -4.80
CA THR A 185 -6.25 17.61 -6.03
C THR A 185 -7.34 18.64 -5.73
N ALA A 186 -8.21 18.35 -4.76
CA ALA A 186 -9.27 19.27 -4.34
C ALA A 186 -8.72 20.53 -3.64
N LEU A 187 -7.66 20.39 -2.84
CA LEU A 187 -6.95 21.54 -2.25
C LEU A 187 -6.35 22.44 -3.34
N LEU A 188 -5.73 21.85 -4.37
CA LEU A 188 -5.21 22.61 -5.50
C LEU A 188 -6.32 23.36 -6.25
N HIS A 189 -7.44 22.69 -6.54
CA HIS A 189 -8.63 23.31 -7.15
C HIS A 189 -9.17 24.45 -6.28
N ARG A 190 -9.32 24.21 -4.97
CA ARG A 190 -9.81 25.21 -4.01
C ARG A 190 -8.92 26.46 -3.95
N ASN A 191 -7.60 26.30 -4.04
CA ASN A 191 -6.68 27.44 -4.05
C ASN A 191 -6.94 28.41 -5.21
N GLY A 192 -7.42 27.90 -6.36
CA GLY A 192 -7.79 28.75 -7.50
C GLY A 192 -9.24 29.25 -7.49
N SER A 193 -10.18 28.42 -7.02
CA SER A 193 -11.61 28.70 -7.10
C SER A 193 -12.22 29.30 -5.83
N GLY A 194 -11.57 29.08 -4.67
CA GLY A 194 -12.13 29.39 -3.34
C GLY A 194 -13.22 28.42 -2.88
N GLN A 195 -13.57 27.40 -3.67
CA GLN A 195 -14.69 26.51 -3.39
C GLN A 195 -14.23 25.11 -2.99
N GLY A 196 -14.87 24.56 -1.96
CA GLY A 196 -14.76 23.15 -1.59
C GLY A 196 -15.60 22.26 -2.51
N GLN A 197 -15.56 20.95 -2.24
CA GLN A 197 -16.37 19.97 -2.96
C GLN A 197 -16.59 18.71 -2.14
N PHE A 198 -17.59 17.91 -2.53
CA PHE A 198 -17.78 16.56 -2.04
C PHE A 198 -16.97 15.58 -2.88
N ILE A 199 -16.28 14.63 -2.22
CA ILE A 199 -15.51 13.56 -2.87
C ILE A 199 -16.06 12.24 -2.37
N ASP A 200 -16.54 11.41 -3.28
CA ASP A 200 -17.01 10.06 -3.00
C ASP A 200 -16.00 9.03 -3.53
N ILE A 201 -15.46 8.19 -2.65
CA ILE A 201 -14.48 7.18 -2.99
C ILE A 201 -15.04 5.79 -2.68
N SER A 202 -15.15 4.98 -3.72
CA SER A 202 -15.42 3.55 -3.61
C SER A 202 -14.11 2.76 -3.47
N MET A 203 -13.92 2.12 -2.31
CA MET A 203 -12.76 1.25 -2.09
C MET A 203 -12.71 0.08 -3.06
N THR A 204 -13.87 -0.49 -3.42
CA THR A 204 -13.97 -1.58 -4.40
C THR A 204 -13.47 -1.14 -5.78
N ALA A 205 -13.88 0.06 -6.22
CA ALA A 205 -13.40 0.60 -7.49
C ALA A 205 -11.88 0.90 -7.45
N ALA A 206 -11.40 1.49 -6.34
CA ALA A 206 -9.99 1.74 -6.13
C ALA A 206 -9.15 0.46 -6.18
N LEU A 207 -9.61 -0.62 -5.55
CA LEU A 207 -8.97 -1.93 -5.59
C LEU A 207 -9.00 -2.56 -6.99
N ASN A 208 -10.11 -2.44 -7.71
CA ASN A 208 -10.23 -3.01 -9.06
C ASN A 208 -9.20 -2.42 -10.04
N VAL A 209 -8.81 -1.16 -9.87
CA VAL A 209 -7.74 -0.54 -10.68
C VAL A 209 -6.42 -1.31 -10.56
N THR A 210 -6.16 -1.99 -9.45
CA THR A 210 -4.93 -2.80 -9.28
C THR A 210 -4.96 -4.12 -10.06
N THR A 211 -6.05 -4.45 -10.73
CA THR A 211 -6.22 -5.65 -11.56
C THR A 211 -6.07 -5.35 -13.06
N GLU A 212 -5.44 -4.25 -13.43
CA GLU A 212 -5.35 -3.73 -14.80
C GLU A 212 -4.90 -4.78 -15.82
N ALA A 213 -3.92 -5.65 -15.50
CA ALA A 213 -3.45 -6.70 -16.40
C ALA A 213 -4.56 -7.69 -16.77
N GLY A 214 -5.41 -8.08 -15.82
CA GLY A 214 -6.59 -8.90 -16.08
C GLY A 214 -7.63 -8.15 -16.93
N THR A 215 -7.82 -6.87 -16.63
CA THR A 215 -8.79 -6.03 -17.31
C THR A 215 -8.46 -5.84 -18.79
N TYR A 216 -7.23 -5.45 -19.14
CA TYR A 216 -6.90 -5.26 -20.54
C TYR A 216 -6.73 -6.59 -21.31
N ALA A 217 -6.33 -7.68 -20.66
CA ALA A 217 -6.35 -9.00 -21.29
C ALA A 217 -7.79 -9.38 -21.72
N TRP A 218 -8.77 -9.14 -20.87
CA TRP A 218 -10.17 -9.33 -21.20
C TRP A 218 -10.65 -8.37 -22.30
N LEU A 219 -10.40 -7.08 -22.18
CA LEU A 219 -10.88 -6.05 -23.11
C LEU A 219 -10.29 -6.21 -24.51
N VAL A 220 -9.02 -6.62 -24.63
CA VAL A 220 -8.32 -6.73 -25.93
C VAL A 220 -8.54 -8.07 -26.58
N SER A 221 -8.50 -9.17 -25.84
CA SER A 221 -8.51 -10.54 -26.39
C SER A 221 -9.63 -11.43 -25.88
N GLY A 222 -10.49 -10.95 -24.97
CA GLY A 222 -11.51 -11.77 -24.32
C GLY A 222 -10.92 -12.90 -23.46
N ALA A 223 -9.63 -12.79 -23.11
CA ALA A 223 -8.92 -13.82 -22.36
C ALA A 223 -8.95 -13.53 -20.86
N THR A 224 -9.06 -14.60 -20.06
CA THR A 224 -9.03 -14.54 -18.59
C THR A 224 -7.65 -14.95 -18.10
N VAL A 225 -7.04 -14.10 -17.25
CA VAL A 225 -5.80 -14.46 -16.59
C VAL A 225 -6.04 -15.53 -15.52
N GLN A 226 -5.09 -16.42 -15.35
CA GLN A 226 -5.11 -17.48 -14.35
C GLN A 226 -4.00 -17.25 -13.32
N ARG A 227 -4.32 -17.49 -12.04
CA ARG A 227 -3.33 -17.44 -10.96
C ARG A 227 -2.33 -18.58 -11.08
N GLN A 228 -1.12 -18.35 -10.61
CA GLN A 228 -0.01 -19.30 -10.69
C GLN A 228 0.82 -19.25 -9.40
N THR A 229 1.35 -20.39 -8.97
CA THR A 229 2.20 -20.49 -7.76
C THR A 229 3.49 -19.69 -7.94
N GLY A 230 3.73 -18.71 -7.04
CA GLY A 230 4.98 -17.94 -7.03
C GLY A 230 5.22 -17.08 -8.27
N ARG A 231 4.17 -16.80 -9.05
CA ARG A 231 4.23 -16.01 -10.29
C ARG A 231 3.04 -15.06 -10.36
N HIS A 232 3.13 -14.01 -11.17
CA HIS A 232 1.94 -13.22 -11.49
C HIS A 232 1.01 -13.99 -12.42
N ALA A 233 -0.28 -13.67 -12.36
CA ALA A 233 -1.28 -14.29 -13.21
C ALA A 233 -0.98 -14.04 -14.69
N ALA A 234 -1.31 -15.00 -15.53
CA ALA A 234 -1.14 -14.90 -16.98
C ALA A 234 -2.26 -15.65 -17.71
N VAL A 235 -2.50 -15.31 -19.00
CA VAL A 235 -3.47 -16.01 -19.86
C VAL A 235 -3.00 -17.44 -20.15
N LYS A 236 -1.69 -17.62 -20.33
CA LYS A 236 -1.05 -18.94 -20.52
C LYS A 236 -0.11 -19.23 -19.38
N PRO A 237 0.08 -20.50 -18.97
CA PRO A 237 1.06 -20.85 -17.96
C PRO A 237 2.45 -20.35 -18.30
N THR A 238 3.14 -19.79 -17.31
CA THR A 238 4.53 -19.32 -17.42
C THR A 238 5.47 -20.22 -16.63
N GLY A 239 6.77 -20.10 -16.85
CA GLY A 239 7.78 -20.84 -16.07
C GLY A 239 7.92 -20.26 -14.66
N GLU A 240 8.46 -21.07 -13.74
CA GLU A 240 8.73 -20.66 -12.37
C GLU A 240 9.62 -19.41 -12.31
N SER A 241 9.30 -18.50 -11.40
CA SER A 241 10.09 -17.29 -11.17
C SER A 241 10.48 -17.06 -9.70
N GLN A 242 9.90 -17.82 -8.77
CA GLN A 242 10.35 -17.83 -7.38
C GLN A 242 11.17 -19.08 -7.12
N VAL A 243 12.41 -18.88 -6.65
CA VAL A 243 13.38 -19.96 -6.43
C VAL A 243 13.90 -19.90 -5.00
N ARG A 244 14.00 -21.06 -4.37
CA ARG A 244 14.61 -21.20 -3.05
C ARG A 244 16.13 -21.24 -3.19
N CYS A 245 16.82 -20.33 -2.49
CA CYS A 245 18.27 -20.21 -2.47
C CYS A 245 18.93 -21.19 -1.49
N ALA A 246 20.26 -21.31 -1.55
CA ALA A 246 21.03 -22.19 -0.70
C ALA A 246 20.87 -21.92 0.81
N ASP A 247 20.63 -20.65 1.18
CA ASP A 247 20.37 -20.20 2.55
C ASP A 247 18.92 -20.43 3.02
N GLY A 248 18.07 -21.01 2.16
CA GLY A 248 16.66 -21.31 2.45
C GLY A 248 15.68 -20.17 2.19
N ARG A 249 16.15 -18.96 1.87
CA ARG A 249 15.35 -17.81 1.46
C ARG A 249 14.87 -17.96 0.02
N TYR A 250 13.93 -17.09 -0.36
CA TYR A 250 13.41 -17.05 -1.73
C TYR A 250 13.84 -15.78 -2.46
N VAL A 251 14.05 -15.94 -3.77
CA VAL A 251 14.24 -14.84 -4.71
C VAL A 251 13.19 -14.91 -5.81
N ASN A 252 12.88 -13.77 -6.43
CA ASN A 252 12.16 -13.72 -7.69
C ASN A 252 13.19 -13.51 -8.80
N THR A 253 13.31 -14.48 -9.71
CA THR A 253 14.27 -14.42 -10.83
C THR A 253 13.88 -13.39 -11.89
N GLY A 254 12.70 -12.78 -11.75
CA GLY A 254 12.26 -11.76 -12.69
C GLY A 254 12.16 -12.25 -14.13
N VAL A 255 12.60 -11.40 -15.04
CA VAL A 255 12.63 -11.72 -16.47
C VAL A 255 14.03 -12.24 -16.84
N PRO A 256 14.14 -13.41 -17.49
CA PRO A 256 15.41 -13.90 -18.01
C PRO A 256 16.04 -12.92 -19.00
N PRO A 257 17.34 -13.07 -19.34
CA PRO A 257 18.01 -12.22 -20.30
C PRO A 257 17.25 -12.09 -21.63
N ARG A 258 17.18 -10.87 -22.16
CA ARG A 258 16.48 -10.54 -23.41
C ARG A 258 17.38 -9.87 -24.44
N PHE A 259 18.58 -9.46 -24.04
CA PHE A 259 19.54 -8.76 -24.88
C PHE A 259 20.89 -9.49 -24.84
N PRO A 260 21.66 -9.48 -25.93
CA PRO A 260 22.97 -10.13 -25.99
C PRO A 260 23.90 -9.73 -24.85
N GLU A 261 23.89 -8.46 -24.45
CA GLU A 261 24.72 -7.96 -23.35
C GLU A 261 24.31 -8.57 -21.97
N GLU A 262 23.02 -8.81 -21.75
CA GLU A 262 22.52 -9.46 -20.54
C GLU A 262 22.95 -10.94 -20.51
N PHE A 263 22.83 -11.64 -21.63
CA PHE A 263 23.34 -13.01 -21.77
C PHE A 263 24.84 -13.11 -21.53
N LYS A 264 25.61 -12.16 -22.09
CA LYS A 264 27.06 -12.11 -21.89
C LYS A 264 27.42 -11.94 -20.40
N LYS A 265 26.81 -10.98 -19.72
CA LYS A 265 27.06 -10.74 -18.29
C LYS A 265 26.63 -11.92 -17.43
N LEU A 266 25.50 -12.54 -17.73
CA LEU A 266 25.05 -13.75 -17.05
C LEU A 266 26.05 -14.91 -17.27
N LEU A 267 26.49 -15.13 -18.49
CA LEU A 267 27.46 -16.17 -18.84
C LEU A 267 28.80 -15.95 -18.15
N ASP A 268 29.32 -14.71 -18.15
CA ASP A 268 30.58 -14.36 -17.50
C ASP A 268 30.50 -14.62 -15.99
N TRP A 269 29.39 -14.25 -15.37
CA TRP A 269 29.14 -14.52 -13.95
C TRP A 269 29.00 -16.03 -13.69
N PHE A 270 28.24 -16.75 -14.50
CA PHE A 270 28.02 -18.18 -14.40
C PHE A 270 29.35 -18.99 -14.52
N LYS A 271 30.24 -18.56 -15.44
CA LYS A 271 31.62 -19.09 -15.55
C LYS A 271 32.47 -18.74 -14.33
N HIS A 272 32.36 -17.50 -13.82
CA HIS A 272 33.15 -17.04 -12.67
C HIS A 272 32.86 -17.83 -11.39
N ILE A 273 31.61 -18.22 -11.16
CA ILE A 273 31.22 -19.04 -9.99
C ILE A 273 31.37 -20.54 -10.25
N GLY A 274 31.93 -20.97 -11.40
CA GLY A 274 32.29 -22.35 -11.69
C GLY A 274 31.11 -23.26 -12.05
N LEU A 275 29.98 -22.73 -12.49
CA LEU A 275 28.78 -23.53 -12.81
C LEU A 275 28.65 -23.86 -14.31
N ALA A 276 29.43 -23.24 -15.16
CA ALA A 276 29.27 -23.34 -16.61
C ALA A 276 29.69 -24.74 -17.18
N ASP A 277 30.66 -25.38 -16.56
CA ASP A 277 31.21 -26.69 -17.04
C ASP A 277 30.23 -27.84 -16.82
N ASP A 278 29.40 -27.76 -15.80
CA ASP A 278 28.40 -28.77 -15.44
C ASP A 278 26.99 -28.48 -16.06
N PHE A 279 26.88 -27.44 -16.90
CA PHE A 279 25.62 -27.04 -17.54
C PHE A 279 25.77 -27.17 -19.08
N PRO A 280 25.29 -28.27 -19.70
CA PRO A 280 25.41 -28.48 -21.14
C PRO A 280 24.80 -27.38 -21.99
N GLU A 281 23.73 -26.71 -21.49
CA GLU A 281 23.03 -25.62 -22.14
C GLU A 281 23.83 -24.31 -22.15
N THR A 282 25.04 -24.26 -21.58
CA THR A 282 25.94 -23.08 -21.67
C THR A 282 26.15 -22.64 -23.13
N VAL A 283 26.13 -23.56 -24.09
CA VAL A 283 26.20 -23.26 -25.53
C VAL A 283 25.08 -22.28 -25.97
N PHE A 284 23.89 -22.42 -25.42
CA PHE A 284 22.78 -21.50 -25.74
C PHE A 284 22.94 -20.14 -25.07
N LEU A 285 23.60 -20.06 -23.90
CA LEU A 285 23.99 -18.78 -23.31
C LEU A 285 25.03 -18.07 -24.18
N GLU A 286 25.99 -18.80 -24.75
CA GLU A 286 26.98 -18.27 -25.69
C GLU A 286 26.32 -17.79 -27.00
N MET A 287 25.35 -18.55 -27.51
CA MET A 287 24.55 -18.13 -28.66
C MET A 287 23.76 -16.86 -28.35
N GLY A 288 23.14 -16.75 -27.19
CA GLY A 288 22.44 -15.56 -26.74
C GLY A 288 23.36 -14.34 -26.61
N ALA A 289 24.57 -14.52 -26.06
CA ALA A 289 25.57 -13.47 -25.90
C ALA A 289 26.13 -12.93 -27.23
N THR A 290 26.08 -13.75 -28.29
CA THR A 290 26.55 -13.39 -29.64
C THR A 290 25.42 -13.21 -30.66
N TRP A 291 24.17 -13.18 -30.20
CA TRP A 291 22.99 -13.04 -31.05
C TRP A 291 23.01 -11.70 -31.82
N GLU A 292 22.84 -11.77 -33.13
CA GLU A 292 22.78 -10.58 -34.00
C GLU A 292 21.33 -10.17 -34.24
N GLY A 293 21.03 -8.89 -33.95
CA GLY A 293 19.71 -8.31 -34.13
C GLY A 293 18.79 -8.40 -32.89
N PRO A 294 17.50 -8.02 -33.04
CA PRO A 294 16.55 -8.06 -31.94
C PRO A 294 16.21 -9.51 -31.55
N PHE A 295 16.17 -9.77 -30.23
CA PHE A 295 15.73 -11.05 -29.70
C PHE A 295 14.18 -11.03 -29.58
N ASP A 296 13.50 -11.64 -30.55
CA ASP A 296 12.04 -11.62 -30.63
C ASP A 296 11.40 -12.65 -29.69
N LEU A 297 11.01 -12.19 -28.51
CA LEU A 297 10.38 -13.03 -27.48
C LEU A 297 9.01 -13.60 -27.91
N SER A 298 8.34 -13.01 -28.93
CA SER A 298 7.06 -13.54 -29.41
C SER A 298 7.21 -14.91 -30.08
N LYS A 299 8.43 -15.25 -30.52
CA LYS A 299 8.77 -16.53 -31.15
C LYS A 299 9.13 -17.64 -30.16
N ILE A 300 9.09 -17.39 -28.86
CA ILE A 300 9.29 -18.45 -27.86
C ILE A 300 8.17 -19.49 -28.03
N GLY A 301 8.58 -20.75 -28.23
CA GLY A 301 7.68 -21.86 -28.52
C GLY A 301 7.37 -22.06 -30.02
N GLU A 302 7.83 -21.16 -30.91
CA GLU A 302 7.70 -21.26 -32.36
C GLU A 302 9.07 -21.44 -33.04
N ASP A 303 10.11 -20.77 -32.53
CA ASP A 303 11.51 -20.87 -32.97
C ASP A 303 12.31 -21.65 -31.95
N ASP A 304 12.89 -22.78 -32.38
CA ASP A 304 13.62 -23.68 -31.50
C ASP A 304 14.89 -23.03 -30.90
N ALA A 305 15.61 -22.22 -31.67
CA ALA A 305 16.83 -21.57 -31.20
C ALA A 305 16.51 -20.48 -30.16
N ILE A 306 15.54 -19.62 -30.42
CA ILE A 306 15.09 -18.59 -29.49
C ILE A 306 14.56 -19.24 -28.20
N THR A 307 13.79 -20.32 -28.34
CA THR A 307 13.23 -21.05 -27.20
C THR A 307 14.33 -21.67 -26.34
N ALA A 308 15.35 -22.30 -26.96
CA ALA A 308 16.48 -22.90 -26.25
C ALA A 308 17.33 -21.84 -25.53
N ILE A 309 17.65 -20.73 -26.19
CA ILE A 309 18.41 -19.61 -25.61
C ILE A 309 17.67 -19.02 -24.38
N PHE A 310 16.38 -18.72 -24.54
CA PHE A 310 15.58 -18.18 -23.45
C PHE A 310 15.47 -19.15 -22.26
N SER A 311 15.28 -20.45 -22.55
CA SER A 311 15.19 -21.50 -21.54
C SER A 311 16.51 -21.67 -20.79
N ALA A 312 17.66 -21.64 -21.50
CA ALA A 312 18.98 -21.70 -20.89
C ALA A 312 19.25 -20.50 -19.95
N GLY A 313 18.88 -19.28 -20.38
CA GLY A 313 19.01 -18.09 -19.54
C GLY A 313 18.19 -18.20 -18.24
N ARG A 314 16.97 -18.71 -18.32
CA ARG A 314 16.12 -18.97 -17.15
C ARG A 314 16.72 -20.04 -16.25
N GLN A 315 17.16 -21.17 -16.82
CA GLN A 315 17.71 -22.28 -16.05
C GLN A 315 19.01 -21.90 -15.36
N ALA A 316 19.88 -21.13 -16.01
CA ALA A 316 21.09 -20.61 -15.40
C ALA A 316 20.80 -19.77 -14.16
N LEU A 317 19.80 -18.88 -14.21
CA LEU A 317 19.39 -18.10 -13.04
C LEU A 317 18.89 -19.00 -11.89
N ILE A 318 18.13 -20.04 -12.20
CA ILE A 318 17.64 -21.00 -11.21
C ILE A 318 18.81 -21.73 -10.55
N ILE A 319 19.76 -22.23 -11.34
CA ILE A 319 20.95 -22.93 -10.83
C ILE A 319 21.80 -22.04 -9.94
N ILE A 320 22.04 -20.79 -10.36
CA ILE A 320 22.77 -19.83 -9.53
C ILE A 320 22.02 -19.60 -8.21
N ALA A 321 20.73 -19.32 -8.25
CA ALA A 321 19.93 -19.07 -7.05
C ALA A 321 20.00 -20.25 -6.07
N GLN A 322 19.91 -21.50 -6.56
CA GLN A 322 20.00 -22.71 -5.74
C GLN A 322 21.39 -22.96 -5.14
N THR A 323 22.43 -22.31 -5.69
CA THR A 323 23.84 -22.57 -5.30
C THR A 323 24.36 -21.54 -4.29
N ILE A 324 23.85 -20.31 -4.30
CA ILE A 324 24.35 -19.22 -3.45
C ILE A 324 23.25 -18.67 -2.53
N SER A 325 23.61 -17.72 -1.65
CA SER A 325 22.63 -17.04 -0.79
C SER A 325 21.69 -16.13 -1.61
N ALA A 326 20.50 -15.85 -1.08
CA ALA A 326 19.54 -14.96 -1.72
C ALA A 326 20.10 -13.54 -1.92
N TYR A 327 20.88 -13.04 -0.96
CA TYR A 327 21.52 -11.73 -1.06
C TYR A 327 22.61 -11.69 -2.13
N ASP A 328 23.52 -12.70 -2.16
CA ASP A 328 24.55 -12.79 -3.20
C ASP A 328 23.95 -12.94 -4.60
N PHE A 329 22.85 -13.69 -4.72
CA PHE A 329 22.10 -13.79 -5.98
C PHE A 329 21.55 -12.45 -6.40
N PHE A 330 20.89 -11.72 -5.49
CA PHE A 330 20.33 -10.42 -5.78
C PHE A 330 21.41 -9.44 -6.25
N ILE A 331 22.50 -9.29 -5.50
CA ILE A 331 23.60 -8.38 -5.85
C ILE A 331 24.30 -8.80 -7.16
N GLY A 332 24.54 -10.09 -7.36
CA GLY A 332 25.17 -10.60 -8.60
C GLY A 332 24.31 -10.32 -9.84
N CYS A 333 23.01 -10.52 -9.74
CA CYS A 333 22.07 -10.18 -10.82
C CYS A 333 22.01 -8.66 -11.10
N GLN A 334 21.98 -7.83 -10.06
CA GLN A 334 22.02 -6.38 -10.23
C GLN A 334 23.28 -5.92 -10.97
N ASN A 335 24.43 -6.49 -10.63
CA ASN A 335 25.71 -6.22 -11.30
C ASN A 335 25.70 -6.68 -12.76
N ALA A 336 24.99 -7.78 -13.06
CA ALA A 336 24.78 -8.26 -14.43
C ALA A 336 23.70 -7.47 -15.19
N GLY A 337 23.00 -6.51 -14.56
CA GLY A 337 21.94 -5.72 -15.18
C GLY A 337 20.61 -6.48 -15.31
N LEU A 338 20.43 -7.54 -14.53
CA LEU A 338 19.23 -8.39 -14.56
C LEU A 338 18.21 -7.94 -13.50
N SER A 339 16.94 -7.88 -13.90
CA SER A 339 15.83 -7.47 -13.03
C SER A 339 15.36 -8.64 -12.18
N VAL A 340 15.87 -8.72 -10.97
CA VAL A 340 15.52 -9.75 -9.97
C VAL A 340 15.15 -9.09 -8.65
N GLY A 341 14.51 -9.85 -7.76
CA GLY A 341 14.18 -9.38 -6.42
C GLY A 341 14.46 -10.43 -5.36
N ILE A 342 14.96 -10.00 -4.20
CA ILE A 342 14.99 -10.82 -3.00
C ILE A 342 13.65 -10.69 -2.28
N ILE A 343 13.13 -11.80 -1.73
CA ILE A 343 11.89 -11.79 -0.95
C ILE A 343 12.27 -11.64 0.51
N TYR A 344 12.15 -10.41 1.00
CA TYR A 344 12.39 -10.06 2.39
C TYR A 344 11.17 -10.36 3.28
N SER A 345 11.45 -10.79 4.52
CA SER A 345 10.48 -10.60 5.58
C SER A 345 10.39 -9.12 5.99
N PRO A 346 9.31 -8.68 6.67
CA PRO A 346 9.17 -7.27 7.06
C PRO A 346 10.34 -6.73 7.88
N GLU A 347 10.85 -7.52 8.84
CA GLU A 347 11.99 -7.16 9.68
C GLU A 347 13.30 -7.05 8.88
N GLU A 348 13.54 -7.93 7.91
CA GLU A 348 14.71 -7.86 7.04
C GLU A 348 14.71 -6.61 6.17
N ALA A 349 13.53 -6.17 5.70
CA ALA A 349 13.41 -4.94 4.93
C ALA A 349 13.87 -3.71 5.74
N PHE A 350 13.58 -3.66 7.05
CA PHE A 350 14.04 -2.58 7.93
C PHE A 350 15.56 -2.59 8.15
N GLU A 351 16.20 -3.74 8.03
CA GLU A 351 17.66 -3.89 8.15
C GLU A 351 18.41 -3.66 6.83
N ASP A 352 17.71 -3.62 5.70
CA ASP A 352 18.31 -3.43 4.39
C ASP A 352 18.95 -2.05 4.23
N GLU A 353 20.15 -2.01 3.64
CA GLU A 353 20.94 -0.78 3.48
C GLU A 353 20.24 0.29 2.62
N HIS A 354 19.44 -0.12 1.63
CA HIS A 354 18.69 0.80 0.80
C HIS A 354 17.59 1.50 1.60
N PHE A 355 16.82 0.76 2.42
CA PHE A 355 15.79 1.34 3.28
C PHE A 355 16.40 2.30 4.31
N LYS A 356 17.53 1.92 4.92
CA LYS A 356 18.27 2.77 5.86
C LYS A 356 18.82 4.03 5.18
N ALA A 357 19.43 3.90 4.01
CA ALA A 357 19.96 5.04 3.25
C ALA A 357 18.87 6.03 2.80
N ARG A 358 17.64 5.55 2.59
CA ARG A 358 16.49 6.41 2.30
C ARG A 358 15.86 7.04 3.55
N GLY A 359 16.27 6.66 4.75
CA GLY A 359 15.65 7.11 6.00
C GLY A 359 14.23 6.57 6.18
N PHE A 360 13.95 5.35 5.65
CA PHE A 360 12.63 4.76 5.75
C PHE A 360 12.29 4.30 7.18
N PRO A 361 13.19 3.64 7.95
CA PRO A 361 12.99 3.49 9.38
C PRO A 361 13.10 4.84 10.09
N VAL A 362 12.07 5.21 10.87
CA VAL A 362 12.03 6.46 11.63
C VAL A 362 11.75 6.19 13.10
N GLU A 363 12.41 6.94 13.97
CA GLU A 363 12.27 6.82 15.42
C GLU A 363 11.14 7.73 15.93
N VAL A 364 10.23 7.17 16.72
CA VAL A 364 9.13 7.88 17.38
C VAL A 364 9.23 7.67 18.87
N VAL A 365 9.26 8.78 19.61
CA VAL A 365 9.29 8.75 21.08
C VAL A 365 7.89 8.44 21.60
N HIS A 366 7.80 7.42 22.43
CA HIS A 366 6.64 7.05 23.22
C HIS A 366 6.91 7.38 24.69
N ASP A 367 6.53 8.57 25.10
CA ASP A 367 6.69 9.06 26.47
C ASP A 367 5.89 8.24 27.48
N ASP A 368 4.73 7.75 27.07
CA ASP A 368 3.85 6.86 27.83
C ASP A 368 4.44 5.45 28.04
N LEU A 369 5.34 5.00 27.16
CA LEU A 369 6.05 3.72 27.26
C LEU A 369 7.50 3.86 27.71
N GLU A 370 7.95 5.07 27.97
CA GLU A 370 9.35 5.42 28.33
C GLU A 370 10.39 4.85 27.34
N ARG A 371 10.03 4.75 26.06
CA ARG A 371 10.91 4.21 25.00
C ARG A 371 10.69 4.84 23.65
N THR A 372 11.68 4.68 22.78
CA THR A 372 11.60 5.01 21.36
C THR A 372 11.24 3.75 20.57
N VAL A 373 10.37 3.88 19.58
CA VAL A 373 9.90 2.79 18.72
C VAL A 373 10.15 3.15 17.26
N THR A 374 10.68 2.20 16.50
CA THR A 374 10.89 2.36 15.06
C THR A 374 9.60 2.15 14.28
N TYR A 375 9.28 3.12 13.43
CA TYR A 375 8.12 3.10 12.53
C TYR A 375 8.56 3.08 11.06
N PRO A 376 7.71 2.54 10.16
CA PRO A 376 7.91 2.77 8.74
C PRO A 376 7.67 4.24 8.40
N GLY A 377 8.60 4.82 7.67
CA GLY A 377 8.55 6.19 7.20
C GLY A 377 7.84 6.35 5.86
N ALA A 378 8.04 7.51 5.22
CA ALA A 378 7.48 7.77 3.91
C ALA A 378 8.34 7.15 2.78
N PRO A 379 7.71 6.62 1.73
CA PRO A 379 8.43 6.09 0.56
C PRO A 379 9.00 7.20 -0.34
N TYR A 380 8.68 8.45 -0.09
CA TYR A 380 9.13 9.63 -0.83
C TYR A 380 9.97 10.57 0.03
N GLN A 381 10.81 11.38 -0.62
CA GLN A 381 11.63 12.41 0.02
C GLN A 381 11.26 13.78 -0.58
N LEU A 382 10.91 14.72 0.27
CA LEU A 382 10.60 16.11 -0.07
C LEU A 382 11.56 17.05 0.67
N PRO A 383 12.75 17.35 0.10
CA PRO A 383 13.79 18.09 0.81
C PRO A 383 13.38 19.48 1.30
N ALA A 384 12.50 20.18 0.58
CA ALA A 384 12.04 21.51 0.93
C ALA A 384 10.89 21.51 1.98
N SER A 385 10.19 20.39 2.12
CA SER A 385 9.05 20.24 3.02
C SER A 385 8.96 18.79 3.53
N PRO A 386 9.89 18.40 4.40
CA PRO A 386 10.06 17.01 4.79
C PRO A 386 8.80 16.46 5.50
N TRP A 387 8.50 15.23 5.18
CA TRP A 387 7.56 14.40 5.91
C TRP A 387 8.12 14.04 7.30
N SER A 388 7.25 13.95 8.30
CA SER A 388 7.65 13.48 9.62
C SER A 388 6.47 13.01 10.45
N ILE A 389 6.67 11.97 11.27
CA ILE A 389 5.76 11.66 12.36
C ILE A 389 6.01 12.69 13.47
N SER A 390 5.07 13.61 13.66
CA SER A 390 5.21 14.72 14.60
C SER A 390 4.94 14.31 16.06
N ARG A 391 4.19 13.22 16.26
CA ARG A 391 3.86 12.66 17.58
C ARG A 391 3.40 11.22 17.46
N ARG A 392 3.47 10.44 18.57
CA ARG A 392 2.83 9.14 18.71
C ARG A 392 1.31 9.24 18.51
N ALA A 393 0.66 8.09 18.33
CA ALA A 393 -0.80 8.05 18.35
C ALA A 393 -1.35 8.59 19.70
N PRO A 394 -2.46 9.35 19.66
CA PRO A 394 -3.02 9.95 20.87
C PRO A 394 -3.75 8.94 21.74
N HIS A 395 -3.75 9.14 23.05
CA HIS A 395 -4.66 8.47 23.94
C HIS A 395 -6.10 8.94 23.70
N LEU A 396 -7.08 8.16 24.13
CA LEU A 396 -8.49 8.50 23.93
C LEU A 396 -8.84 9.84 24.62
N GLY A 397 -9.28 10.78 23.80
CA GLY A 397 -9.68 12.11 24.27
C GLY A 397 -8.55 13.02 24.79
N GLU A 398 -7.29 12.63 24.55
CA GLU A 398 -6.10 13.34 25.06
C GLU A 398 -6.13 14.86 24.79
N HIS A 399 -6.71 15.26 23.69
CA HIS A 399 -6.74 16.66 23.27
C HIS A 399 -8.12 17.31 23.34
N SER A 400 -9.11 16.63 23.97
CA SER A 400 -10.50 17.14 24.04
C SER A 400 -10.60 18.52 24.65
N HIS A 401 -9.93 18.74 25.80
CA HIS A 401 -9.98 20.04 26.48
C HIS A 401 -9.35 21.14 25.63
N GLU A 402 -8.17 20.89 25.07
CA GLU A 402 -7.43 21.87 24.27
C GLU A 402 -8.21 22.27 23.01
N VAL A 403 -8.75 21.28 22.28
CA VAL A 403 -9.45 21.53 21.02
C VAL A 403 -10.81 22.18 21.24
N LEU A 404 -11.59 21.70 22.25
CA LEU A 404 -12.94 22.22 22.49
C LEU A 404 -12.93 23.59 23.14
N ALA A 405 -11.91 23.92 23.94
CA ALA A 405 -11.77 25.27 24.51
C ALA A 405 -11.55 26.35 23.42
N GLN A 406 -11.01 26.00 22.26
CA GLN A 406 -10.87 26.93 21.12
C GLN A 406 -12.22 27.28 20.46
N LEU A 407 -13.31 26.58 20.82
CA LEU A 407 -14.64 26.80 20.23
C LEU A 407 -15.52 27.75 21.07
N GLU A 408 -15.08 28.12 22.26
CA GLU A 408 -15.77 29.07 23.13
C GLU A 408 -15.51 30.51 22.68
#